data_2f0f403a6e837502aa9f6fae7cbbbf1f
#
_entry.id   2f0f403a6e837502aa9f6fae7cbbbf1f
#
_cell.length_a   1.000
_cell.length_b   1.000
_cell.length_c   1.000
_cell.angle_alpha   90.00
_cell.angle_beta   90.00
_cell.angle_gamma   90.00
#
_symmetry.space_group_name_H-M   'P 1'
#
loop_
_entity.id
_entity.type
_entity.pdbx_description
1 polymer ?
#
loop_
_entity_poly.entity_id
_entity_poly.type
_entity_poly.pdbx_seq_one_letter_code
_entity_poly.pdbx_strand_id
1 'polypeptide(L)'
;VRNSADNLSQVSLELGGKSPVVLFNDADQENALNGITAGIFAASGQSCIAGSRLYIQSKIYDEFLDKLVSKAEKIKLGSPMDPETQMGPLNSFKQLEIIEKNIKETIEQGGKLRCGGKRSNISNKGYYFPATIIECENHNLPSAENELFGPILSVMKFETEEEAINQMNDNQYGLSSGIYTTNLGRAMRVSKAVRAGIVFVNTYRLISPSAPFGGIKDSGYGKEAGIESIKEYTRIKTTWFNTSEKPMSDPFTMG
;
A
#
# COMPACT_ATOMS: atom_id res chain seq x y z
N VAL A 1 -5.13 13.95 -15.77
CA VAL A 1 -5.96 13.40 -16.86
C VAL A 1 -6.72 14.50 -17.55
N ARG A 2 -7.61 15.28 -16.86
CA ARG A 2 -8.39 16.35 -17.54
C ARG A 2 -7.50 17.34 -18.29
N ASN A 3 -6.45 17.84 -17.64
CA ASN A 3 -5.54 18.83 -18.23
C ASN A 3 -4.66 18.27 -19.36
N SER A 4 -4.55 16.94 -19.50
CA SER A 4 -3.82 16.30 -20.58
C SER A 4 -4.69 15.98 -21.81
N ALA A 5 -6.03 16.10 -21.66
CA ALA A 5 -6.95 15.78 -22.73
C ALA A 5 -6.84 16.75 -23.94
N ASP A 6 -6.64 18.03 -23.66
CA ASP A 6 -6.60 19.07 -24.70
C ASP A 6 -5.41 18.93 -25.65
N ASN A 7 -4.30 18.36 -25.19
CA ASN A 7 -3.09 18.15 -25.97
C ASN A 7 -2.75 16.68 -26.23
N LEU A 8 -3.66 15.76 -25.86
CA LEU A 8 -3.52 14.32 -26.01
C LEU A 8 -2.23 13.73 -25.38
N SER A 9 -1.73 14.37 -24.32
CA SER A 9 -0.55 13.87 -23.61
C SER A 9 -0.86 12.56 -22.91
N GLN A 10 0.00 11.57 -23.06
CA GLN A 10 -0.01 10.39 -22.20
C GLN A 10 0.39 10.80 -20.79
N VAL A 11 -0.24 10.18 -19.81
CA VAL A 11 0.09 10.35 -18.40
C VAL A 11 0.22 8.99 -17.74
N SER A 12 1.16 8.84 -16.82
CA SER A 12 1.19 7.77 -15.83
C SER A 12 0.82 8.37 -14.48
N LEU A 13 0.17 7.58 -13.63
CA LEU A 13 -0.35 8.02 -12.33
C LEU A 13 0.10 7.05 -11.26
N GLU A 14 0.90 7.53 -10.33
CA GLU A 14 1.27 6.87 -9.10
C GLU A 14 0.58 7.60 -7.94
N LEU A 15 -0.50 7.00 -7.43
CA LEU A 15 -1.40 7.62 -6.45
C LEU A 15 -1.33 6.88 -5.12
N GLY A 16 -2.29 7.17 -4.25
CA GLY A 16 -2.41 6.59 -2.94
C GLY A 16 -2.69 5.09 -2.91
N GLY A 17 -2.67 4.55 -1.71
CA GLY A 17 -2.98 3.15 -1.47
C GLY A 17 -3.55 2.91 -0.08
N LYS A 18 -4.31 1.83 0.05
CA LYS A 18 -4.78 1.28 1.32
C LYS A 18 -4.42 -0.20 1.38
N SER A 19 -3.13 -0.47 1.36
CA SER A 19 -2.57 -1.78 1.09
C SER A 19 -2.93 -2.80 2.16
N PRO A 20 -3.54 -3.95 1.78
CA PRO A 20 -3.84 -5.03 2.70
C PRO A 20 -2.61 -5.90 2.97
N VAL A 21 -2.48 -6.37 4.19
CA VAL A 21 -1.53 -7.41 4.59
C VAL A 21 -2.31 -8.56 5.22
N VAL A 22 -2.10 -9.77 4.77
CA VAL A 22 -2.73 -10.96 5.33
C VAL A 22 -1.71 -11.84 6.04
N LEU A 23 -2.06 -12.27 7.25
CA LEU A 23 -1.26 -13.15 8.08
C LEU A 23 -2.02 -14.45 8.35
N PHE A 24 -1.56 -15.54 7.76
CA PHE A 24 -2.07 -16.88 8.00
C PHE A 24 -1.42 -17.51 9.23
N ASN A 25 -2.11 -18.45 9.85
CA ASN A 25 -1.68 -19.11 11.09
C ASN A 25 -0.43 -19.99 10.95
N ASP A 26 -0.05 -20.34 9.72
CA ASP A 26 1.15 -21.12 9.40
C ASP A 26 2.39 -20.25 9.11
N ALA A 27 2.26 -18.93 9.16
CA ALA A 27 3.36 -18.02 8.87
C ALA A 27 4.45 -18.05 9.96
N ASP A 28 5.68 -17.71 9.57
CA ASP A 28 6.71 -17.32 10.52
C ASP A 28 6.30 -16.00 11.19
N GLN A 29 5.86 -16.12 12.45
CA GLN A 29 5.29 -14.99 13.19
C GLN A 29 6.32 -13.89 13.49
N GLU A 30 7.59 -14.23 13.70
CA GLU A 30 8.64 -13.24 13.98
C GLU A 30 8.93 -12.43 12.71
N ASN A 31 9.13 -13.10 11.57
CA ASN A 31 9.29 -12.44 10.28
C ASN A 31 8.07 -11.57 9.93
N ALA A 32 6.86 -12.08 10.14
CA ALA A 32 5.63 -11.33 9.90
C ALA A 32 5.54 -10.08 10.81
N LEU A 33 5.84 -10.22 12.11
CA LEU A 33 5.84 -9.12 13.06
C LEU A 33 6.81 -8.00 12.65
N ASN A 34 8.01 -8.37 12.21
CA ASN A 34 9.02 -7.41 11.72
C ASN A 34 8.56 -6.73 10.44
N GLY A 35 8.09 -7.50 9.46
CA GLY A 35 7.68 -7.00 8.17
C GLY A 35 6.41 -6.13 8.24
N ILE A 36 5.42 -6.50 9.04
CA ILE A 36 4.20 -5.71 9.27
C ILE A 36 4.55 -4.40 9.98
N THR A 37 5.36 -4.45 11.04
CA THR A 37 5.80 -3.25 11.76
C THR A 37 6.54 -2.28 10.83
N ALA A 38 7.49 -2.78 10.05
CA ALA A 38 8.20 -1.96 9.06
C ALA A 38 7.26 -1.47 7.95
N GLY A 39 6.32 -2.31 7.53
CA GLY A 39 5.36 -2.01 6.47
C GLY A 39 4.52 -0.77 6.73
N ILE A 40 4.08 -0.58 7.97
CA ILE A 40 3.22 0.54 8.34
C ILE A 40 3.95 1.67 9.07
N PHE A 41 4.84 1.38 10.03
CA PHE A 41 5.38 2.43 10.89
C PHE A 41 6.67 3.08 10.36
N ALA A 42 7.41 2.41 9.47
CA ALA A 42 8.55 3.06 8.82
C ALA A 42 8.11 4.31 8.04
N ALA A 43 8.96 5.33 8.03
CA ALA A 43 8.64 6.65 7.47
C ALA A 43 7.35 7.29 8.05
N SER A 44 7.03 6.97 9.32
CA SER A 44 5.84 7.46 10.02
C SER A 44 4.52 7.11 9.30
N GLY A 45 4.49 5.98 8.59
CA GLY A 45 3.34 5.54 7.79
C GLY A 45 3.05 6.38 6.54
N GLN A 46 3.91 7.33 6.22
CA GLN A 46 3.76 8.25 5.08
C GLN A 46 4.35 7.63 3.82
N SER A 47 3.75 6.54 3.36
CA SER A 47 4.15 5.82 2.17
C SER A 47 2.91 5.30 1.44
N CYS A 48 2.89 5.46 0.12
CA CYS A 48 1.81 4.95 -0.73
C CYS A 48 1.62 3.43 -0.62
N ILE A 49 2.70 2.68 -0.38
CA ILE A 49 2.68 1.23 -0.15
C ILE A 49 2.57 0.84 1.32
N ALA A 50 2.22 1.75 2.23
CA ALA A 50 2.07 1.41 3.65
C ALA A 50 1.03 0.29 3.83
N GLY A 51 1.40 -0.79 4.51
CA GLY A 51 0.53 -1.92 4.83
C GLY A 51 -0.45 -1.56 5.95
N SER A 52 -1.41 -0.70 5.65
CA SER A 52 -2.25 -0.03 6.65
C SER A 52 -3.53 -0.78 7.04
N ARG A 53 -3.84 -1.90 6.35
CA ARG A 53 -4.89 -2.85 6.71
C ARG A 53 -4.28 -4.22 6.97
N LEU A 54 -4.38 -4.73 8.20
CA LEU A 54 -3.87 -6.03 8.57
C LEU A 54 -5.02 -7.00 8.84
N TYR A 55 -5.01 -8.12 8.15
CA TYR A 55 -5.94 -9.22 8.33
C TYR A 55 -5.20 -10.38 8.99
N ILE A 56 -5.64 -10.80 10.17
CA ILE A 56 -5.00 -11.87 10.94
C ILE A 56 -5.98 -13.04 11.04
N GLN A 57 -5.49 -14.25 10.72
CA GLN A 57 -6.32 -15.44 10.85
C GLN A 57 -6.70 -15.70 12.32
N SER A 58 -7.97 -15.99 12.57
CA SER A 58 -8.59 -16.07 13.90
C SER A 58 -7.81 -16.89 14.90
N LYS A 59 -7.23 -18.00 14.46
CA LYS A 59 -6.49 -18.94 15.32
C LYS A 59 -5.30 -18.29 16.06
N ILE A 60 -4.71 -17.26 15.49
CA ILE A 60 -3.52 -16.58 16.05
C ILE A 60 -3.78 -15.11 16.35
N TYR A 61 -5.02 -14.66 16.20
CA TYR A 61 -5.37 -13.24 16.20
C TYR A 61 -4.95 -12.55 17.49
N ASP A 62 -5.46 -13.01 18.63
CA ASP A 62 -5.27 -12.32 19.91
C ASP A 62 -3.79 -12.30 20.32
N GLU A 63 -3.11 -13.45 20.24
CA GLU A 63 -1.70 -13.57 20.59
C GLU A 63 -0.80 -12.69 19.70
N PHE A 64 -1.04 -12.70 18.39
CA PHE A 64 -0.24 -11.91 17.46
C PHE A 64 -0.51 -10.42 17.61
N LEU A 65 -1.77 -10.02 17.80
CA LEU A 65 -2.15 -8.62 18.00
C LEU A 65 -1.49 -8.04 19.27
N ASP A 66 -1.46 -8.80 20.37
CA ASP A 66 -0.80 -8.36 21.62
C ASP A 66 0.71 -8.18 21.43
N LYS A 67 1.37 -9.08 20.70
CA LYS A 67 2.79 -8.94 20.33
C LYS A 67 3.03 -7.70 19.48
N LEU A 68 2.16 -7.43 18.51
CA LEU A 68 2.25 -6.29 17.61
C LEU A 68 2.04 -4.96 18.35
N VAL A 69 1.06 -4.90 19.26
CA VAL A 69 0.82 -3.74 20.13
C VAL A 69 2.04 -3.48 21.01
N SER A 70 2.54 -4.51 21.71
CA SER A 70 3.75 -4.37 22.55
C SER A 70 4.97 -3.89 21.76
N LYS A 71 5.11 -4.28 20.48
CA LYS A 71 6.19 -3.81 19.61
C LYS A 71 5.96 -2.37 19.16
N ALA A 72 4.75 -2.00 18.81
CA ALA A 72 4.38 -0.65 18.38
C ALA A 72 4.60 0.41 19.48
N GLU A 73 4.24 0.09 20.72
CA GLU A 73 4.42 0.97 21.87
C GLU A 73 5.89 1.27 22.20
N LYS A 74 6.81 0.39 21.81
CA LYS A 74 8.26 0.57 22.03
C LYS A 74 8.93 1.43 20.98
N ILE A 75 8.23 1.82 19.91
CA ILE A 75 8.81 2.67 18.86
C ILE A 75 9.13 4.06 19.41
N LYS A 76 10.40 4.43 19.38
CA LYS A 76 10.89 5.71 19.89
C LYS A 76 10.56 6.83 18.91
N LEU A 77 9.67 7.74 19.32
CA LEU A 77 9.42 8.99 18.61
C LEU A 77 10.53 10.01 18.94
N GLY A 78 10.94 10.78 17.94
CA GLY A 78 11.93 11.81 18.18
C GLY A 78 12.28 12.66 16.95
N SER A 79 13.24 13.55 17.15
CA SER A 79 13.80 14.35 16.07
C SER A 79 14.51 13.47 15.04
N PRO A 80 14.32 13.70 13.73
CA PRO A 80 15.06 12.97 12.70
C PRO A 80 16.59 13.13 12.77
N MET A 81 17.05 14.15 13.51
CA MET A 81 18.49 14.42 13.72
C MET A 81 19.07 13.62 14.90
N ASP A 82 18.22 12.96 15.69
CA ASP A 82 18.67 12.12 16.80
C ASP A 82 18.80 10.67 16.32
N PRO A 83 20.01 10.04 16.43
CA PRO A 83 20.26 8.68 15.99
C PRO A 83 19.44 7.61 16.73
N GLU A 84 18.93 7.93 17.93
CA GLU A 84 18.08 7.04 18.71
C GLU A 84 16.60 7.05 18.25
N THR A 85 16.22 7.99 17.40
CA THR A 85 14.87 8.11 16.87
C THR A 85 14.56 6.98 15.89
N GLN A 86 13.44 6.32 16.11
CA GLN A 86 12.94 5.26 15.22
C GLN A 86 11.79 5.74 14.31
N MET A 87 11.03 6.74 14.77
CA MET A 87 9.94 7.31 13.99
C MET A 87 9.90 8.83 14.20
N GLY A 88 9.93 9.57 13.12
CA GLY A 88 9.88 11.02 13.07
C GLY A 88 8.45 11.61 13.08
N PRO A 89 8.32 12.93 12.87
CA PRO A 89 7.01 13.60 12.83
C PRO A 89 6.27 13.35 11.51
N LEU A 90 4.98 13.67 11.53
CA LEU A 90 4.17 13.83 10.33
C LEU A 90 4.60 15.07 9.54
N ASN A 91 4.31 15.07 8.24
CA ASN A 91 4.72 16.11 7.31
C ASN A 91 4.07 17.48 7.58
N SER A 92 2.82 17.52 8.05
CA SER A 92 2.08 18.77 8.21
C SER A 92 1.03 18.73 9.32
N PHE A 93 0.62 19.91 9.80
CA PHE A 93 -0.49 20.04 10.75
C PHE A 93 -1.82 19.56 10.15
N LYS A 94 -2.07 19.86 8.88
CA LYS A 94 -3.27 19.39 8.18
C LYS A 94 -3.36 17.87 8.19
N GLN A 95 -2.22 17.18 8.01
CA GLN A 95 -2.18 15.71 8.05
C GLN A 95 -2.50 15.18 9.45
N LEU A 96 -1.97 15.83 10.48
CA LEU A 96 -2.27 15.51 11.88
C LEU A 96 -3.79 15.62 12.16
N GLU A 97 -4.43 16.72 11.74
CA GLU A 97 -5.88 16.93 11.92
C GLU A 97 -6.71 15.86 11.21
N ILE A 98 -6.33 15.49 9.97
CA ILE A 98 -6.99 14.41 9.22
C ILE A 98 -6.92 13.08 9.97
N ILE A 99 -5.75 12.75 10.51
CA ILE A 99 -5.55 11.52 11.28
C ILE A 99 -6.40 11.53 12.56
N GLU A 100 -6.34 12.59 13.34
CA GLU A 100 -7.11 12.70 14.59
C GLU A 100 -8.61 12.59 14.35
N LYS A 101 -9.12 13.26 13.31
CA LYS A 101 -10.51 13.19 12.90
C LYS A 101 -10.92 11.74 12.54
N ASN A 102 -10.15 11.08 11.68
CA ASN A 102 -10.48 9.72 11.24
C ASN A 102 -10.41 8.71 12.40
N ILE A 103 -9.43 8.84 13.30
CA ILE A 103 -9.35 7.97 14.49
C ILE A 103 -10.58 8.17 15.39
N LYS A 104 -10.96 9.43 15.65
CA LYS A 104 -12.15 9.74 16.43
C LYS A 104 -13.42 9.12 15.82
N GLU A 105 -13.66 9.35 14.54
CA GLU A 105 -14.79 8.79 13.82
C GLU A 105 -14.79 7.25 13.80
N THR A 106 -13.61 6.64 13.66
CA THR A 106 -13.46 5.18 13.72
C THR A 106 -13.86 4.63 15.09
N ILE A 107 -13.43 5.26 16.17
CA ILE A 107 -13.76 4.85 17.54
C ILE A 107 -15.26 5.05 17.80
N GLU A 108 -15.84 6.17 17.39
CA GLU A 108 -17.28 6.45 17.52
C GLU A 108 -18.14 5.42 16.75
N GLN A 109 -17.62 4.83 15.67
CA GLN A 109 -18.28 3.79 14.90
C GLN A 109 -17.93 2.36 15.35
N GLY A 110 -17.30 2.18 16.51
CA GLY A 110 -17.05 0.87 17.11
C GLY A 110 -15.64 0.33 16.98
N GLY A 111 -14.70 1.06 16.37
CA GLY A 111 -13.28 0.70 16.37
C GLY A 111 -12.69 0.72 17.77
N LYS A 112 -11.86 -0.26 18.10
CA LYS A 112 -11.23 -0.39 19.43
C LYS A 112 -9.77 0.02 19.36
N LEU A 113 -9.42 1.13 19.99
CA LEU A 113 -8.03 1.57 20.09
C LEU A 113 -7.22 0.63 20.97
N ARG A 114 -6.12 0.08 20.42
CA ARG A 114 -5.22 -0.84 21.14
C ARG A 114 -3.97 -0.14 21.66
N CYS A 115 -3.42 0.83 20.89
CA CYS A 115 -2.33 1.72 21.34
C CYS A 115 -2.29 3.00 20.52
N GLY A 116 -1.56 4.01 20.98
CA GLY A 116 -1.42 5.30 20.31
C GLY A 116 -2.69 6.17 20.34
N GLY A 117 -3.13 6.65 19.20
CA GLY A 117 -4.41 7.32 19.01
C GLY A 117 -4.48 8.80 19.38
N LYS A 118 -3.42 9.36 19.94
CA LYS A 118 -3.35 10.78 20.31
C LYS A 118 -1.98 11.36 19.95
N ARG A 119 -1.94 12.63 19.55
CA ARG A 119 -0.67 13.33 19.29
C ARG A 119 0.25 13.27 20.52
N SER A 120 1.56 13.19 20.25
CA SER A 120 2.58 13.18 21.29
C SER A 120 3.07 14.60 21.58
N ASN A 121 3.28 14.90 22.85
CA ASN A 121 3.80 16.19 23.34
C ASN A 121 5.32 16.15 23.58
N ILE A 122 6.06 15.27 22.92
CA ILE A 122 7.53 15.16 23.09
C ILE A 122 8.29 16.42 22.66
N SER A 123 7.68 17.27 21.83
CA SER A 123 8.26 18.52 21.38
C SER A 123 7.18 19.53 21.04
N ASN A 124 7.47 20.82 21.29
CA ASN A 124 6.63 21.94 20.82
C ASN A 124 6.80 22.21 19.32
N LYS A 125 7.79 21.59 18.68
CA LYS A 125 8.10 21.71 17.26
C LYS A 125 7.92 20.36 16.60
N GLY A 126 7.10 20.33 15.54
CA GLY A 126 6.80 19.11 14.81
C GLY A 126 5.48 18.44 15.20
N TYR A 127 4.99 17.58 14.32
CA TYR A 127 3.68 16.96 14.41
C TYR A 127 3.83 15.48 14.74
N TYR A 128 4.21 15.16 15.97
CA TYR A 128 4.51 13.82 16.41
C TYR A 128 3.25 13.02 16.71
N PHE A 129 3.11 11.88 16.06
CA PHE A 129 2.01 10.96 16.27
C PHE A 129 2.54 9.54 16.49
N PRO A 130 2.17 8.86 17.57
CA PRO A 130 2.69 7.54 17.89
C PRO A 130 2.15 6.47 16.92
N ALA A 131 2.86 5.35 16.85
CA ALA A 131 2.34 4.15 16.23
C ALA A 131 0.97 3.82 16.84
N THR A 132 -0.03 3.69 15.98
CA THR A 132 -1.42 3.55 16.38
C THR A 132 -2.02 2.29 15.78
N ILE A 133 -2.65 1.47 16.60
CA ILE A 133 -3.33 0.25 16.19
C ILE A 133 -4.79 0.33 16.60
N ILE A 134 -5.69 0.12 15.65
CA ILE A 134 -7.13 0.11 15.85
C ILE A 134 -7.68 -1.23 15.38
N GLU A 135 -8.32 -1.96 16.28
CA GLU A 135 -9.06 -3.17 15.95
C GLU A 135 -10.41 -2.76 15.34
N CYS A 136 -10.69 -3.27 14.16
CA CYS A 136 -11.87 -2.96 13.36
C CYS A 136 -12.67 -4.24 13.13
N GLU A 137 -13.98 -4.19 13.33
CA GLU A 137 -14.86 -5.35 13.05
C GLU A 137 -15.03 -5.56 11.54
N ASN A 138 -14.91 -4.49 10.75
CA ASN A 138 -15.03 -4.53 9.30
C ASN A 138 -14.19 -3.42 8.65
N HIS A 139 -14.06 -3.49 7.33
CA HIS A 139 -13.24 -2.56 6.52
C HIS A 139 -13.96 -1.24 6.16
N ASN A 140 -15.23 -1.06 6.54
CA ASN A 140 -15.98 0.18 6.25
C ASN A 140 -15.72 1.29 7.29
N LEU A 141 -14.95 1.00 8.34
CA LEU A 141 -14.57 2.02 9.31
C LEU A 141 -13.58 3.02 8.71
N PRO A 142 -13.67 4.32 9.03
CA PRO A 142 -12.88 5.37 8.40
C PRO A 142 -11.37 5.09 8.35
N SER A 143 -10.80 4.54 9.42
CA SER A 143 -9.37 4.21 9.44
C SER A 143 -9.00 3.00 8.59
N ALA A 144 -9.94 2.11 8.27
CA ALA A 144 -9.73 0.95 7.41
C ALA A 144 -10.02 1.26 5.93
N GLU A 145 -10.91 2.19 5.65
CA GLU A 145 -11.32 2.58 4.30
C GLU A 145 -10.40 3.63 3.68
N ASN A 146 -10.11 4.72 4.43
CA ASN A 146 -9.38 5.88 3.90
C ASN A 146 -7.87 5.74 4.02
N GLU A 147 -7.13 6.27 3.03
CA GLU A 147 -5.69 6.47 3.14
C GLU A 147 -5.40 7.61 4.11
N LEU A 148 -4.86 7.28 5.30
CA LEU A 148 -4.55 8.27 6.33
C LEU A 148 -3.14 8.86 6.21
N PHE A 149 -2.27 8.24 5.44
CA PHE A 149 -0.88 8.65 5.23
C PHE A 149 -0.14 9.00 6.53
N GLY A 150 -0.22 8.09 7.47
CA GLY A 150 0.32 8.21 8.83
C GLY A 150 0.48 6.85 9.52
N PRO A 151 1.00 6.81 10.76
CA PRO A 151 1.35 5.57 11.45
C PRO A 151 0.12 4.87 12.08
N ILE A 152 -0.89 4.62 11.26
CA ILE A 152 -2.19 4.06 11.68
C ILE A 152 -2.42 2.73 11.01
N LEU A 153 -2.57 1.69 11.81
CA LEU A 153 -2.87 0.33 11.38
C LEU A 153 -4.28 -0.06 11.80
N SER A 154 -5.11 -0.43 10.85
CA SER A 154 -6.40 -1.06 11.08
C SER A 154 -6.25 -2.57 11.03
N VAL A 155 -6.69 -3.29 12.07
CA VAL A 155 -6.53 -4.74 12.21
C VAL A 155 -7.89 -5.40 12.22
N MET A 156 -8.05 -6.44 11.42
CA MET A 156 -9.27 -7.21 11.23
C MET A 156 -8.99 -8.71 11.33
N LYS A 157 -10.01 -9.47 11.65
CA LYS A 157 -9.96 -10.93 11.76
C LYS A 157 -10.51 -11.57 10.48
N PHE A 158 -10.01 -12.77 10.14
CA PHE A 158 -10.61 -13.61 9.12
C PHE A 158 -10.51 -15.09 9.49
N GLU A 159 -11.38 -15.92 8.94
CA GLU A 159 -11.43 -17.36 9.16
C GLU A 159 -10.84 -18.15 7.99
N THR A 160 -11.26 -17.87 6.77
CA THR A 160 -10.94 -18.66 5.58
C THR A 160 -10.08 -17.88 4.59
N GLU A 161 -9.34 -18.62 3.74
CA GLU A 161 -8.55 -18.02 2.65
C GLU A 161 -9.42 -17.19 1.70
N GLU A 162 -10.63 -17.65 1.41
CA GLU A 162 -11.58 -16.96 0.54
C GLU A 162 -12.05 -15.63 1.16
N GLU A 163 -12.39 -15.64 2.44
CA GLU A 163 -12.76 -14.44 3.19
C GLU A 163 -11.62 -13.41 3.18
N ALA A 164 -10.38 -13.86 3.44
CA ALA A 164 -9.21 -12.99 3.40
C ALA A 164 -9.05 -12.32 2.02
N ILE A 165 -9.17 -13.09 0.93
CA ILE A 165 -9.06 -12.56 -0.44
C ILE A 165 -10.16 -11.52 -0.71
N ASN A 166 -11.39 -11.80 -0.30
CA ASN A 166 -12.51 -10.89 -0.49
C ASN A 166 -12.28 -9.58 0.27
N GLN A 167 -11.91 -9.66 1.55
CA GLN A 167 -11.60 -8.49 2.39
C GLN A 167 -10.40 -7.69 1.87
N MET A 168 -9.34 -8.35 1.41
CA MET A 168 -8.18 -7.68 0.80
C MET A 168 -8.57 -6.85 -0.42
N ASN A 169 -9.47 -7.40 -1.25
CA ASN A 169 -9.89 -6.80 -2.51
C ASN A 169 -10.97 -5.73 -2.38
N ASP A 170 -11.66 -5.67 -1.23
CA ASP A 170 -12.75 -4.74 -0.97
C ASP A 170 -12.21 -3.39 -0.51
N ASN A 171 -11.72 -2.63 -1.46
CA ASN A 171 -11.28 -1.24 -1.33
C ASN A 171 -11.08 -0.66 -2.74
N GLN A 172 -11.21 0.65 -2.86
CA GLN A 172 -11.01 1.36 -4.13
C GLN A 172 -9.56 1.35 -4.62
N TYR A 173 -8.59 1.19 -3.73
CA TYR A 173 -7.17 1.18 -4.05
C TYR A 173 -6.66 -0.21 -4.44
N GLY A 174 -5.49 -0.24 -5.10
CA GLY A 174 -4.84 -1.48 -5.52
C GLY A 174 -3.35 -1.27 -5.82
N LEU A 175 -2.60 -0.61 -4.92
CA LEU A 175 -1.17 -0.38 -5.13
C LEU A 175 -0.33 -1.58 -4.72
N SER A 176 -0.33 -1.94 -3.45
CA SER A 176 0.45 -3.08 -2.96
C SER A 176 -0.36 -3.98 -2.02
N SER A 177 0.20 -5.16 -1.73
CA SER A 177 -0.33 -6.10 -0.74
C SER A 177 0.78 -6.94 -0.13
N GLY A 178 0.56 -7.47 1.07
CA GLY A 178 1.47 -8.41 1.76
C GLY A 178 0.79 -9.72 2.10
N ILE A 179 1.53 -10.82 2.02
CA ILE A 179 1.05 -12.17 2.33
C ILE A 179 2.09 -12.87 3.19
N TYR A 180 1.70 -13.34 4.37
CA TYR A 180 2.56 -14.12 5.24
C TYR A 180 1.99 -15.53 5.42
N THR A 181 2.69 -16.53 4.90
CA THR A 181 2.35 -17.96 4.98
C THR A 181 3.57 -18.81 4.60
N THR A 182 3.74 -19.98 5.22
CA THR A 182 4.75 -20.97 4.78
C THR A 182 4.21 -21.91 3.69
N ASN A 183 2.92 -21.89 3.41
CA ASN A 183 2.29 -22.71 2.36
C ASN A 183 2.45 -22.05 0.99
N LEU A 184 3.38 -22.58 0.18
CA LEU A 184 3.64 -22.06 -1.16
C LEU A 184 2.39 -22.06 -2.06
N GLY A 185 1.58 -23.12 -2.00
CA GLY A 185 0.33 -23.19 -2.79
C GLY A 185 -0.66 -22.08 -2.44
N ARG A 186 -0.79 -21.78 -1.15
CA ARG A 186 -1.59 -20.65 -0.65
C ARG A 186 -1.01 -19.33 -1.13
N ALA A 187 0.30 -19.12 -0.94
CA ALA A 187 0.97 -17.92 -1.40
C ALA A 187 0.70 -17.64 -2.89
N MET A 188 0.78 -18.66 -3.74
CA MET A 188 0.49 -18.59 -5.18
C MET A 188 -0.97 -18.24 -5.47
N ARG A 189 -1.92 -18.90 -4.80
CA ARG A 189 -3.36 -18.60 -5.01
C ARG A 189 -3.72 -17.20 -4.59
N VAL A 190 -3.32 -16.80 -3.37
CA VAL A 190 -3.65 -15.48 -2.82
C VAL A 190 -2.96 -14.37 -3.62
N SER A 191 -1.68 -14.52 -3.98
CA SER A 191 -0.97 -13.53 -4.79
C SER A 191 -1.59 -13.32 -6.17
N LYS A 192 -2.15 -14.38 -6.76
CA LYS A 192 -2.87 -14.29 -8.04
C LYS A 192 -4.26 -13.69 -7.92
N ALA A 193 -4.93 -13.89 -6.79
CA ALA A 193 -6.31 -13.44 -6.55
C ALA A 193 -6.39 -12.01 -6.03
N VAL A 194 -5.37 -11.51 -5.33
CA VAL A 194 -5.37 -10.16 -4.79
C VAL A 194 -5.24 -9.11 -5.91
N ARG A 195 -6.07 -8.09 -5.84
CA ARG A 195 -6.12 -7.00 -6.84
C ARG A 195 -5.19 -5.85 -6.42
N ALA A 196 -3.89 -6.07 -6.58
CA ALA A 196 -2.84 -5.09 -6.32
C ALA A 196 -1.79 -5.14 -7.43
N GLY A 197 -1.14 -4.02 -7.70
CA GLY A 197 -0.06 -3.94 -8.69
C GLY A 197 1.24 -4.58 -8.22
N ILE A 198 1.44 -4.64 -6.89
CA ILE A 198 2.63 -5.21 -6.25
C ILE A 198 2.18 -6.18 -5.15
N VAL A 199 2.75 -7.38 -5.13
CA VAL A 199 2.47 -8.38 -4.09
C VAL A 199 3.76 -8.83 -3.43
N PHE A 200 3.84 -8.65 -2.13
CA PHE A 200 4.95 -9.13 -1.30
C PHE A 200 4.56 -10.43 -0.61
N VAL A 201 5.44 -11.43 -0.65
CA VAL A 201 5.24 -12.71 0.05
C VAL A 201 6.35 -12.92 1.05
N ASN A 202 5.99 -13.08 2.33
CA ASN A 202 6.91 -13.24 3.47
C ASN A 202 7.97 -12.12 3.59
N THR A 203 7.67 -10.96 3.04
CA THR A 203 8.47 -9.73 3.09
C THR A 203 7.58 -8.53 2.89
N TYR A 204 8.10 -7.32 3.05
CA TYR A 204 7.39 -6.08 2.72
C TYR A 204 8.37 -4.96 2.35
N ARG A 205 7.94 -3.97 1.53
CA ARG A 205 8.72 -2.80 1.11
C ARG A 205 9.99 -3.10 0.32
N LEU A 206 10.10 -4.27 -0.31
CA LEU A 206 11.18 -4.53 -1.28
C LEU A 206 10.89 -3.79 -2.58
N ILE A 207 11.80 -2.91 -2.97
CA ILE A 207 11.72 -2.14 -4.22
C ILE A 207 13.02 -2.41 -5.00
N SER A 208 12.88 -2.64 -6.30
CA SER A 208 14.00 -2.83 -7.22
C SER A 208 13.81 -1.97 -8.46
N PRO A 209 14.85 -1.27 -8.93
CA PRO A 209 14.77 -0.55 -10.22
C PRO A 209 14.46 -1.47 -11.42
N SER A 210 14.70 -2.76 -11.29
CA SER A 210 14.44 -3.76 -12.35
C SER A 210 13.01 -4.33 -12.32
N ALA A 211 12.23 -4.06 -11.27
CA ALA A 211 10.86 -4.55 -11.13
C ALA A 211 9.86 -3.42 -11.37
N PRO A 212 8.84 -3.61 -12.22
CA PRO A 212 7.82 -2.60 -12.43
C PRO A 212 7.11 -2.23 -11.13
N PHE A 213 6.98 -0.94 -10.88
CA PHE A 213 6.26 -0.37 -9.74
C PHE A 213 5.02 0.35 -10.23
N GLY A 214 3.89 0.17 -9.59
CA GLY A 214 2.66 0.91 -9.88
C GLY A 214 1.39 0.15 -9.58
N GLY A 215 0.34 0.92 -9.32
CA GLY A 215 -0.97 0.45 -8.91
C GLY A 215 -1.91 0.02 -10.03
N ILE A 216 -3.10 -0.36 -9.59
CA ILE A 216 -4.33 -0.56 -10.37
C ILE A 216 -5.48 0.13 -9.63
N LYS A 217 -6.68 0.13 -10.17
CA LYS A 217 -7.85 0.83 -9.61
C LYS A 217 -7.51 2.32 -9.37
N ASP A 218 -7.96 2.91 -8.25
CA ASP A 218 -7.71 4.32 -7.91
C ASP A 218 -6.27 4.60 -7.44
N SER A 219 -5.42 3.58 -7.35
CA SER A 219 -3.98 3.77 -7.14
C SER A 219 -3.21 4.17 -8.39
N GLY A 220 -3.86 4.24 -9.53
CA GLY A 220 -3.29 4.78 -10.76
C GLY A 220 -3.14 3.80 -11.90
N TYR A 221 -2.40 4.21 -12.91
CA TYR A 221 -2.03 3.39 -14.08
C TYR A 221 -0.70 3.84 -14.65
N GLY A 222 -0.11 3.00 -15.54
CA GLY A 222 1.27 3.10 -15.93
C GLY A 222 2.17 2.33 -14.96
N LYS A 223 3.46 2.30 -15.24
CA LYS A 223 4.45 1.66 -14.37
C LYS A 223 5.73 2.48 -14.34
N GLU A 224 6.25 2.68 -13.13
CA GLU A 224 7.60 3.16 -12.91
C GLU A 224 8.55 1.96 -12.74
N ALA A 225 9.84 2.19 -12.98
CA ALA A 225 10.88 1.17 -12.93
C ALA A 225 10.64 -0.02 -13.89
N GLY A 226 11.59 -0.94 -13.95
CA GLY A 226 11.57 -2.06 -14.88
C GLY A 226 11.57 -1.64 -16.35
N ILE A 227 11.61 -2.61 -17.25
CA ILE A 227 11.59 -2.36 -18.70
C ILE A 227 10.26 -1.73 -19.18
N GLU A 228 9.18 -1.96 -18.46
CA GLU A 228 7.86 -1.44 -18.81
C GLU A 228 7.79 0.09 -18.76
N SER A 229 8.58 0.72 -17.87
CA SER A 229 8.63 2.18 -17.76
C SER A 229 9.14 2.89 -19.01
N ILE A 230 9.91 2.21 -19.86
CA ILE A 230 10.40 2.76 -21.12
C ILE A 230 9.24 3.21 -22.03
N LYS A 231 8.11 2.52 -21.96
CA LYS A 231 6.91 2.80 -22.75
C LYS A 231 6.30 4.17 -22.41
N GLU A 232 6.47 4.64 -21.18
CA GLU A 232 5.96 5.94 -20.73
C GLU A 232 6.77 7.12 -21.31
N TYR A 233 8.03 6.88 -21.70
CA TYR A 233 8.98 7.89 -22.19
C TYR A 233 9.26 7.80 -23.69
N THR A 234 8.61 6.89 -24.41
CA THR A 234 8.85 6.64 -25.83
C THR A 234 7.57 6.69 -26.65
N ARG A 235 7.73 6.85 -27.96
CA ARG A 235 6.64 6.77 -28.94
C ARG A 235 7.02 5.79 -30.03
N ILE A 236 6.06 4.94 -30.37
CA ILE A 236 6.23 4.01 -31.50
C ILE A 236 6.10 4.82 -32.80
N LYS A 237 7.07 4.65 -33.70
CA LYS A 237 7.04 5.18 -35.04
C LYS A 237 7.26 4.06 -36.04
N THR A 238 6.35 3.90 -36.98
CA THR A 238 6.49 2.93 -38.05
C THR A 238 6.99 3.66 -39.34
N THR A 239 8.01 3.13 -39.95
CA THR A 239 8.55 3.63 -41.23
C THR A 239 8.53 2.50 -42.24
N TRP A 240 7.93 2.77 -43.37
CA TRP A 240 7.92 1.87 -44.52
C TRP A 240 8.89 2.38 -45.58
N PHE A 241 9.80 1.52 -46.04
CA PHE A 241 10.71 1.81 -47.13
C PHE A 241 10.29 0.97 -48.31
N ASN A 242 9.97 1.63 -49.45
CA ASN A 242 9.87 0.93 -50.71
C ASN A 242 11.29 0.87 -51.33
N THR A 243 11.82 -0.34 -51.46
CA THR A 243 13.13 -0.60 -52.08
C THR A 243 13.01 -1.10 -53.52
N SER A 244 11.81 -1.07 -54.09
CA SER A 244 11.59 -1.42 -55.50
C SER A 244 12.10 -0.33 -56.41
N GLU A 245 12.80 -0.71 -57.48
CA GLU A 245 13.20 0.20 -58.57
C GLU A 245 12.01 0.57 -59.45
N LYS A 246 10.89 -0.14 -59.35
CA LYS A 246 9.67 0.15 -60.09
C LYS A 246 8.80 1.16 -59.32
N PRO A 247 8.12 2.07 -60.03
CA PRO A 247 7.16 2.95 -59.42
C PRO A 247 6.01 2.13 -58.77
N MET A 248 5.37 2.70 -57.75
CA MET A 248 4.13 2.11 -57.22
C MET A 248 3.09 1.98 -58.32
N SER A 249 2.28 0.93 -58.22
CA SER A 249 1.12 0.77 -59.11
C SER A 249 0.16 1.95 -58.93
N ASP A 250 -0.43 2.44 -60.01
CA ASP A 250 -1.49 3.44 -59.93
C ASP A 250 -2.73 2.79 -59.26
N PRO A 251 -3.19 3.31 -58.11
CA PRO A 251 -4.33 2.68 -57.40
C PRO A 251 -5.67 2.86 -58.12
N PHE A 252 -5.71 3.70 -59.15
CA PHE A 252 -6.92 3.99 -59.96
C PHE A 252 -6.97 3.25 -61.29
N THR A 253 -5.90 2.55 -61.69
CA THR A 253 -5.89 1.64 -62.83
C THR A 253 -6.09 0.23 -62.32
N MET A 254 -7.33 -0.29 -62.46
CA MET A 254 -7.55 -1.74 -62.29
C MET A 254 -6.96 -2.49 -63.47
N GLY A 255 -5.91 -3.29 -63.17
CA GLY A 255 -5.33 -4.22 -64.16
C GLY A 255 -6.18 -5.46 -64.32
#